data_aa2922f83e14422e2bf7241a8bdbec3d
#
_entry.id   aa2922f83e14422e2bf7241a8bdbec3d
#
_cell.length_a   1.000
_cell.length_b   1.000
_cell.length_c   1.000
_cell.angle_alpha   90.00
_cell.angle_beta   90.00
_cell.angle_gamma   90.00
#
_symmetry.space_group_name_H-M   'P 1'
#
loop_
_entity.id
_entity.type
_entity.pdbx_description
1 polymer ?
#
loop_
_entity_poly.entity_id
_entity_poly.type
_entity_poly.pdbx_seq_one_letter_code
_entity_poly.pdbx_strand_id
1 'polypeptide(L)'
;KVDLFLSYLRTVISSRTKKPLSYVFQKSCLDTVKSIIAWCRIHRSEAVPAVEIFTGNEFIGINRRMKVDFIPDEVMAQINIALKVEENPYVKYGIIVLESTGMRSGDLLKLRTDCIKPHLVSGYTISWFDHKNRRERPPMPVRAECAHAVQRLIEITEPLRDEADESIKDMLFIYRCPTGHLAGQV
;
A
#
# COMPACT_ATOMS: atom_id res chain seq x y z
N LYS A 1 31.08 -9.30 -18.53
CA LYS A 1 29.69 -8.91 -18.91
C LYS A 1 28.89 -8.40 -17.71
N VAL A 2 29.03 -9.01 -16.51
CA VAL A 2 28.36 -8.51 -15.27
C VAL A 2 28.85 -7.11 -14.94
N ASP A 3 30.15 -6.85 -15.00
CA ASP A 3 30.77 -5.53 -14.74
C ASP A 3 30.24 -4.44 -15.67
N LEU A 4 30.01 -4.75 -16.94
CA LEU A 4 29.42 -3.82 -17.91
C LEU A 4 27.99 -3.49 -17.54
N PHE A 5 27.21 -4.49 -17.11
CA PHE A 5 25.84 -4.28 -16.64
C PHE A 5 25.80 -3.42 -15.37
N LEU A 6 26.70 -3.67 -14.42
CA LEU A 6 26.82 -2.87 -13.22
C LEU A 6 27.24 -1.43 -13.51
N SER A 7 28.18 -1.24 -14.41
CA SER A 7 28.59 0.10 -14.88
C SER A 7 27.42 0.83 -15.53
N TYR A 8 26.65 0.16 -16.36
CA TYR A 8 25.44 0.72 -16.96
C TYR A 8 24.44 1.14 -15.88
N LEU A 9 24.12 0.28 -14.90
CA LEU A 9 23.20 0.60 -13.81
C LEU A 9 23.64 1.82 -12.99
N ARG A 10 24.96 2.03 -12.85
CA ARG A 10 25.52 3.18 -12.10
C ARG A 10 25.43 4.49 -12.86
N THR A 11 25.41 4.46 -14.17
CA THR A 11 25.44 5.65 -15.04
C THR A 11 24.07 6.02 -15.60
N VAL A 12 23.12 5.08 -15.67
CA VAL A 12 21.83 5.32 -16.29
C VAL A 12 20.99 6.33 -15.50
N ILE A 13 20.38 7.25 -16.22
CA ILE A 13 19.47 8.26 -15.68
C ILE A 13 18.04 7.76 -15.84
N SER A 14 17.27 7.76 -14.75
CA SER A 14 15.86 7.42 -14.76
C SER A 14 15.07 8.37 -15.66
N SER A 15 14.33 7.84 -16.61
CA SER A 15 13.43 8.63 -17.48
C SER A 15 12.36 9.37 -16.69
N ARG A 16 11.90 8.78 -15.57
CA ARG A 16 10.84 9.31 -14.70
C ARG A 16 11.36 10.42 -13.78
N THR A 17 12.47 10.16 -13.07
CA THR A 17 12.95 11.09 -12.01
C THR A 17 14.03 12.05 -12.50
N LYS A 18 14.56 11.83 -13.72
CA LYS A 18 15.71 12.58 -14.31
C LYS A 18 16.96 12.58 -13.41
N LYS A 19 17.07 11.59 -12.52
CA LYS A 19 18.20 11.41 -11.59
C LYS A 19 18.83 10.03 -11.81
N PRO A 20 20.10 9.83 -11.40
CA PRO A 20 20.69 8.49 -11.37
C PRO A 20 19.84 7.50 -10.58
N LEU A 21 19.86 6.25 -10.95
CA LEU A 21 19.17 5.20 -10.22
C LEU A 21 19.69 5.13 -8.78
N SER A 22 18.77 5.03 -7.82
CA SER A 22 19.16 4.81 -6.43
C SER A 22 19.90 3.47 -6.31
N TYR A 23 20.82 3.39 -5.39
CA TYR A 23 21.61 2.17 -5.17
C TYR A 23 20.74 0.97 -4.81
N VAL A 24 19.68 1.16 -4.02
CA VAL A 24 18.71 0.12 -3.69
C VAL A 24 18.02 -0.40 -4.96
N PHE A 25 17.67 0.49 -5.88
CA PHE A 25 17.04 0.09 -7.14
C PHE A 25 18.03 -0.64 -8.05
N GLN A 26 19.30 -0.19 -8.12
CA GLN A 26 20.37 -0.90 -8.87
C GLN A 26 20.54 -2.33 -8.34
N LYS A 27 20.57 -2.50 -6.99
CA LYS A 27 20.64 -3.81 -6.34
C LYS A 27 19.43 -4.68 -6.72
N SER A 28 18.23 -4.12 -6.67
CA SER A 28 16.99 -4.82 -7.03
C SER A 28 17.02 -5.29 -8.51
N CYS A 29 17.55 -4.48 -9.43
CA CYS A 29 17.72 -4.88 -10.82
C CYS A 29 18.68 -6.08 -10.95
N LEU A 30 19.80 -6.07 -10.22
CA LEU A 30 20.74 -7.19 -10.23
C LEU A 30 20.10 -8.45 -9.62
N ASP A 31 19.42 -8.33 -8.50
CA ASP A 31 18.74 -9.45 -7.85
C ASP A 31 17.67 -10.07 -8.78
N THR A 32 16.97 -9.25 -9.56
CA THR A 32 16.05 -9.74 -10.60
C THR A 32 16.78 -10.55 -11.68
N VAL A 33 17.91 -10.05 -12.18
CA VAL A 33 18.72 -10.78 -13.18
C VAL A 33 19.25 -12.08 -12.59
N LYS A 34 19.73 -12.09 -11.33
CA LYS A 34 20.15 -13.31 -10.63
C LYS A 34 19.03 -14.33 -10.56
N SER A 35 17.80 -13.90 -10.22
CA SER A 35 16.63 -14.78 -10.14
C SER A 35 16.26 -15.37 -11.48
N ILE A 36 16.34 -14.58 -12.59
CA ILE A 36 16.09 -15.08 -13.94
C ILE A 36 17.13 -16.13 -14.32
N ILE A 37 18.42 -15.88 -14.07
CA ILE A 37 19.49 -16.82 -14.40
C ILE A 37 19.38 -18.09 -13.56
N ALA A 38 19.04 -17.99 -12.29
CA ALA A 38 18.78 -19.16 -11.44
C ALA A 38 17.60 -20.00 -11.95
N TRP A 39 16.53 -19.36 -12.38
CA TRP A 39 15.39 -20.04 -13.01
C TRP A 39 15.82 -20.73 -14.34
N CYS A 40 16.56 -20.03 -15.19
CA CYS A 40 17.08 -20.59 -16.45
C CYS A 40 17.97 -21.81 -16.22
N ARG A 41 18.81 -21.82 -15.18
CA ARG A 41 19.64 -22.98 -14.84
C ARG A 41 18.83 -24.25 -14.58
N ILE A 42 17.63 -24.09 -14.05
CA ILE A 42 16.74 -25.22 -13.76
C ILE A 42 15.94 -25.65 -15.00
N HIS A 43 15.45 -24.69 -15.78
CA HIS A 43 14.46 -24.95 -16.84
C HIS A 43 15.01 -24.84 -18.25
N ARG A 44 16.16 -24.16 -18.45
CA ARG A 44 16.80 -23.92 -19.75
C ARG A 44 18.32 -23.81 -19.56
N SER A 45 18.93 -24.87 -19.10
CA SER A 45 20.36 -24.87 -18.75
C SER A 45 21.27 -24.53 -19.92
N GLU A 46 20.85 -24.81 -21.16
CA GLU A 46 21.55 -24.47 -22.39
C GLU A 46 21.61 -22.95 -22.69
N ALA A 47 20.69 -22.17 -22.10
CA ALA A 47 20.61 -20.73 -22.37
C ALA A 47 21.51 -19.89 -21.44
N VAL A 48 22.12 -20.50 -20.43
CA VAL A 48 22.92 -19.79 -19.42
C VAL A 48 24.28 -20.44 -19.20
N PRO A 49 25.30 -19.67 -18.79
CA PRO A 49 26.62 -20.24 -18.49
C PRO A 49 26.55 -21.27 -17.37
N ALA A 50 27.27 -22.38 -17.53
CA ALA A 50 27.40 -23.42 -16.52
C ALA A 50 28.17 -22.93 -15.26
N VAL A 51 29.08 -21.94 -15.46
CA VAL A 51 29.84 -21.34 -14.35
C VAL A 51 29.09 -20.25 -13.63
N GLU A 52 29.35 -20.09 -12.33
CA GLU A 52 28.84 -18.96 -11.56
C GLU A 52 29.45 -17.66 -12.07
N ILE A 53 28.60 -16.72 -12.46
CA ILE A 53 29.02 -15.42 -13.04
C ILE A 53 28.87 -14.27 -12.03
N PHE A 54 28.25 -14.50 -10.89
CA PHE A 54 28.09 -13.51 -9.81
C PHE A 54 28.99 -13.86 -8.64
N THR A 55 29.72 -12.87 -8.15
CA THR A 55 30.66 -13.06 -7.02
C THR A 55 30.00 -12.94 -5.65
N GLY A 56 28.78 -12.45 -5.60
CA GLY A 56 28.07 -12.12 -4.36
C GLY A 56 28.44 -10.75 -3.77
N ASN A 57 29.51 -10.13 -4.27
CA ASN A 57 30.10 -8.91 -3.73
C ASN A 57 29.79 -7.66 -4.56
N GLU A 58 28.88 -7.75 -5.53
CA GLU A 58 28.58 -6.67 -6.47
C GLU A 58 28.01 -5.42 -5.78
N PHE A 59 27.40 -5.59 -4.61
CA PHE A 59 26.80 -4.54 -3.81
C PHE A 59 27.15 -4.70 -2.32
N ILE A 60 28.45 -4.58 -1.99
CA ILE A 60 28.93 -4.61 -0.59
C ILE A 60 28.55 -3.31 0.14
N GLY A 61 28.21 -3.44 1.39
CA GLY A 61 28.07 -2.29 2.29
C GLY A 61 26.66 -1.70 2.41
N ILE A 62 25.63 -2.34 1.82
CA ILE A 62 24.25 -1.87 1.99
C ILE A 62 23.42 -2.84 2.82
N ASN A 63 23.81 -2.96 4.06
CA ASN A 63 22.86 -3.21 5.14
C ASN A 63 22.41 -1.87 5.73
N ARG A 64 21.87 -0.97 4.92
CA ARG A 64 21.03 0.07 5.48
C ARG A 64 19.79 -0.62 5.99
N ARG A 65 19.75 -0.87 7.30
CA ARG A 65 18.49 -1.11 8.00
C ARG A 65 17.56 -0.04 7.48
N MET A 66 16.47 -0.42 6.85
CA MET A 66 15.43 0.54 6.47
C MET A 66 15.10 1.31 7.74
N LYS A 67 15.49 2.59 7.77
CA LYS A 67 15.01 3.47 8.83
C LYS A 67 13.51 3.55 8.63
N VAL A 68 12.76 2.95 9.52
CA VAL A 68 11.31 3.09 9.52
C VAL A 68 11.06 4.53 10.00
N ASP A 69 10.67 5.37 9.08
CA ASP A 69 10.20 6.72 9.42
C ASP A 69 8.79 6.56 9.99
N PHE A 70 8.70 6.53 11.31
CA PHE A 70 7.42 6.62 12.03
C PHE A 70 7.04 8.09 12.22
N ILE A 71 5.75 8.34 12.33
CA ILE A 71 5.23 9.67 12.64
C ILE A 71 5.52 9.92 14.13
N PRO A 72 6.26 10.98 14.50
CA PRO A 72 6.52 11.31 15.91
C PRO A 72 5.22 11.60 16.68
N ASP A 73 5.21 11.31 17.98
CA ASP A 73 4.02 11.46 18.83
C ASP A 73 3.48 12.89 18.83
N GLU A 74 4.38 13.90 18.77
CA GLU A 74 4.01 15.31 18.69
C GLU A 74 3.26 15.64 17.39
N VAL A 75 3.65 15.01 16.29
CA VAL A 75 2.97 15.17 14.99
C VAL A 75 1.63 14.45 15.00
N MET A 76 1.56 13.25 15.61
CA MET A 76 0.28 12.54 15.80
C MET A 76 -0.69 13.35 16.66
N ALA A 77 -0.22 13.99 17.71
CA ALA A 77 -1.04 14.88 18.53
C ALA A 77 -1.61 16.06 17.71
N GLN A 78 -0.79 16.67 16.84
CA GLN A 78 -1.25 17.73 15.94
C GLN A 78 -2.29 17.23 14.92
N ILE A 79 -2.09 16.05 14.34
CA ILE A 79 -3.05 15.42 13.44
C ILE A 79 -4.38 15.22 14.18
N ASN A 80 -4.36 14.66 15.40
CA ASN A 80 -5.56 14.42 16.20
C ASN A 80 -6.31 15.70 16.59
N ILE A 81 -5.60 16.81 16.81
CA ILE A 81 -6.22 18.13 17.01
C ILE A 81 -6.89 18.60 15.71
N ALA A 82 -6.19 18.51 14.57
CA ALA A 82 -6.72 18.91 13.28
C ALA A 82 -7.96 18.10 12.87
N LEU A 83 -7.97 16.79 13.14
CA LEU A 83 -9.13 15.92 12.86
C LEU A 83 -10.41 16.33 13.60
N LYS A 84 -10.32 17.02 14.75
CA LYS A 84 -11.51 17.50 15.47
C LYS A 84 -12.28 18.56 14.69
N VAL A 85 -11.56 19.38 13.93
CA VAL A 85 -12.10 20.48 13.13
C VAL A 85 -12.18 20.17 11.63
N GLU A 86 -11.71 18.99 11.21
CA GLU A 86 -11.76 18.55 9.80
C GLU A 86 -13.23 18.39 9.37
N GLU A 87 -13.61 19.10 8.31
CA GLU A 87 -14.98 19.11 7.78
C GLU A 87 -15.21 17.99 6.75
N ASN A 88 -14.15 17.58 6.03
CA ASN A 88 -14.27 16.51 5.05
C ASN A 88 -14.36 15.15 5.76
N PRO A 89 -15.53 14.48 5.72
CA PRO A 89 -15.74 13.25 6.46
C PRO A 89 -14.86 12.09 5.95
N TYR A 90 -14.54 12.06 4.66
CA TYR A 90 -13.67 11.02 4.10
C TYR A 90 -12.24 11.14 4.63
N VAL A 91 -11.73 12.35 4.74
CA VAL A 91 -10.42 12.62 5.33
C VAL A 91 -10.43 12.30 6.82
N LYS A 92 -11.39 12.87 7.56
CA LYS A 92 -11.53 12.70 9.01
C LYS A 92 -11.60 11.24 9.42
N TYR A 93 -12.61 10.53 8.93
CA TYR A 93 -12.85 9.15 9.33
C TYR A 93 -11.87 8.17 8.68
N GLY A 94 -11.38 8.46 7.47
CA GLY A 94 -10.35 7.68 6.82
C GLY A 94 -9.03 7.66 7.61
N ILE A 95 -8.59 8.79 8.14
CA ILE A 95 -7.37 8.87 8.95
C ILE A 95 -7.57 8.14 10.29
N ILE A 96 -8.73 8.25 10.94
CA ILE A 96 -9.03 7.51 12.17
C ILE A 96 -8.94 5.99 11.94
N VAL A 97 -9.47 5.50 10.82
CA VAL A 97 -9.39 4.08 10.48
C VAL A 97 -7.93 3.67 10.19
N LEU A 98 -7.16 4.48 9.44
CA LEU A 98 -5.74 4.21 9.16
C LEU A 98 -4.90 4.15 10.43
N GLU A 99 -5.08 5.11 11.33
CA GLU A 99 -4.37 5.15 12.62
C GLU A 99 -4.67 3.91 13.47
N SER A 100 -5.95 3.54 13.53
CA SER A 100 -6.40 2.42 14.36
C SER A 100 -5.97 1.05 13.82
N THR A 101 -5.74 0.92 12.52
CA THR A 101 -5.54 -0.39 11.86
C THR A 101 -4.15 -0.59 11.29
N GLY A 102 -3.43 0.48 10.98
CA GLY A 102 -2.16 0.42 10.25
C GLY A 102 -2.28 -0.15 8.84
N MET A 103 -3.48 -0.20 8.26
CA MET A 103 -3.65 -0.69 6.89
C MET A 103 -3.05 0.27 5.86
N ARG A 104 -2.84 -0.20 4.65
CA ARG A 104 -2.40 0.68 3.55
C ARG A 104 -3.54 1.54 3.05
N SER A 105 -3.25 2.77 2.60
CA SER A 105 -4.25 3.66 2.02
C SER A 105 -5.02 3.03 0.85
N GLY A 106 -4.33 2.24 0.02
CA GLY A 106 -4.98 1.50 -1.06
C GLY A 106 -5.92 0.39 -0.60
N ASP A 107 -5.71 -0.20 0.59
CA ASP A 107 -6.63 -1.16 1.20
C ASP A 107 -7.79 -0.44 1.87
N LEU A 108 -7.55 0.72 2.51
CA LEU A 108 -8.60 1.59 3.05
C LEU A 108 -9.64 1.97 1.99
N LEU A 109 -9.17 2.46 0.83
CA LEU A 109 -10.07 2.90 -0.26
C LEU A 109 -10.88 1.76 -0.87
N LYS A 110 -10.53 0.51 -0.58
CA LYS A 110 -11.24 -0.70 -1.01
C LYS A 110 -11.98 -1.41 0.11
N LEU A 111 -12.11 -0.78 1.28
CA LEU A 111 -12.92 -1.31 2.35
C LEU A 111 -14.37 -1.44 1.92
N ARG A 112 -14.98 -2.53 2.35
CA ARG A 112 -16.40 -2.79 2.15
C ARG A 112 -17.20 -2.36 3.37
N THR A 113 -18.48 -2.15 3.18
CA THR A 113 -19.39 -1.73 4.26
C THR A 113 -19.57 -2.79 5.34
N ASP A 114 -19.31 -4.06 5.02
CA ASP A 114 -19.37 -5.19 5.95
C ASP A 114 -18.06 -5.47 6.70
N CYS A 115 -17.06 -4.57 6.57
CA CYS A 115 -15.72 -4.74 7.17
C CYS A 115 -15.73 -4.72 8.69
N ILE A 116 -16.72 -4.07 9.34
CA ILE A 116 -16.82 -3.94 10.79
C ILE A 116 -17.89 -4.88 11.34
N LYS A 117 -17.56 -5.59 12.42
CA LYS A 117 -18.50 -6.52 13.08
C LYS A 117 -18.37 -6.43 14.59
N PRO A 118 -19.47 -6.68 15.35
CA PRO A 118 -19.36 -6.82 16.79
C PRO A 118 -18.39 -7.94 17.17
N HIS A 119 -17.59 -7.71 18.20
CA HIS A 119 -16.73 -8.75 18.76
C HIS A 119 -17.53 -9.62 19.74
N LEU A 120 -17.22 -10.91 19.80
CA LEU A 120 -17.96 -11.90 20.59
C LEU A 120 -18.05 -11.57 22.10
N VAL A 121 -17.01 -10.92 22.64
CA VAL A 121 -16.94 -10.60 24.08
C VAL A 121 -17.35 -9.14 24.30
N SER A 122 -16.70 -8.20 23.63
CA SER A 122 -17.02 -6.76 23.72
C SER A 122 -16.32 -5.98 22.61
N GLY A 123 -16.93 -4.86 22.20
CA GLY A 123 -16.37 -3.96 21.19
C GLY A 123 -16.58 -4.46 19.77
N TYR A 124 -15.63 -4.15 18.89
CA TYR A 124 -15.74 -4.40 17.46
C TYR A 124 -14.45 -5.00 16.90
N THR A 125 -14.59 -5.71 15.78
CA THR A 125 -13.49 -6.17 14.95
C THR A 125 -13.62 -5.62 13.54
N ILE A 126 -12.48 -5.35 12.89
CA ILE A 126 -12.42 -5.00 11.48
C ILE A 126 -11.65 -6.06 10.70
N SER A 127 -12.10 -6.37 9.51
CA SER A 127 -11.43 -7.27 8.56
C SER A 127 -11.36 -6.63 7.18
N TRP A 128 -10.32 -6.95 6.42
CA TRP A 128 -10.15 -6.44 5.05
C TRP A 128 -9.28 -7.36 4.21
N PHE A 129 -9.36 -7.21 2.91
CA PHE A 129 -8.49 -7.90 1.97
C PHE A 129 -7.18 -7.12 1.76
N ASP A 130 -6.04 -7.71 2.12
CA ASP A 130 -4.70 -7.16 1.87
C ASP A 130 -4.31 -7.41 0.41
N HIS A 131 -4.54 -6.43 -0.46
CA HIS A 131 -4.33 -6.55 -1.90
C HIS A 131 -2.87 -6.80 -2.29
N LYS A 132 -1.92 -6.27 -1.53
CA LYS A 132 -0.49 -6.50 -1.78
C LYS A 132 -0.08 -7.94 -1.54
N ASN A 133 -0.61 -8.54 -0.47
CA ASN A 133 -0.30 -9.91 -0.08
C ASN A 133 -1.34 -10.92 -0.57
N ARG A 134 -2.42 -10.47 -1.26
CA ARG A 134 -3.51 -11.27 -1.82
C ARG A 134 -4.14 -12.23 -0.80
N ARG A 135 -4.46 -11.70 0.38
CA ARG A 135 -5.07 -12.50 1.45
C ARG A 135 -6.03 -11.68 2.30
N GLU A 136 -7.03 -12.36 2.84
CA GLU A 136 -7.85 -11.79 3.91
C GLU A 136 -7.03 -11.58 5.17
N ARG A 137 -7.23 -10.44 5.81
CA ARG A 137 -6.70 -10.20 7.16
C ARG A 137 -7.66 -10.79 8.17
N PRO A 138 -7.13 -11.54 9.18
CA PRO A 138 -7.98 -12.02 10.27
C PRO A 138 -8.64 -10.83 10.97
N PRO A 139 -9.87 -11.01 11.52
CA PRO A 139 -10.54 -9.96 12.25
C PRO A 139 -9.68 -9.40 13.36
N MET A 140 -9.46 -8.09 13.33
CA MET A 140 -8.61 -7.38 14.30
C MET A 140 -9.49 -6.54 15.23
N PRO A 141 -9.34 -6.64 16.56
CA PRO A 141 -10.03 -5.78 17.49
C PRO A 141 -9.70 -4.31 17.27
N VAL A 142 -10.71 -3.45 17.31
CA VAL A 142 -10.54 -2.00 17.14
C VAL A 142 -11.26 -1.24 18.27
N ARG A 143 -10.79 -0.02 18.54
CA ARG A 143 -11.41 0.88 19.49
C ARG A 143 -12.79 1.34 18.99
N ALA A 144 -13.66 1.73 19.92
CA ALA A 144 -14.98 2.25 19.61
C ALA A 144 -14.96 3.44 18.64
N GLU A 145 -13.92 4.29 18.72
CA GLU A 145 -13.71 5.42 17.82
C GLU A 145 -13.55 4.99 16.36
N CYS A 146 -12.78 3.95 16.10
CA CYS A 146 -12.62 3.38 14.74
C CYS A 146 -13.96 2.80 14.25
N ALA A 147 -14.66 2.05 15.08
CA ALA A 147 -15.97 1.51 14.72
C ALA A 147 -16.97 2.61 14.39
N HIS A 148 -17.02 3.67 15.20
CA HIS A 148 -17.84 4.84 14.96
C HIS A 148 -17.47 5.53 13.64
N ALA A 149 -16.17 5.68 13.36
CA ALA A 149 -15.69 6.28 12.09
C ALA A 149 -16.19 5.49 10.87
N VAL A 150 -16.11 4.15 10.91
CA VAL A 150 -16.63 3.29 9.85
C VAL A 150 -18.14 3.42 9.71
N GLN A 151 -18.88 3.41 10.81
CA GLN A 151 -20.34 3.57 10.81
C GLN A 151 -20.78 4.92 10.23
N ARG A 152 -20.08 6.00 10.60
CA ARG A 152 -20.33 7.33 10.01
C ARG A 152 -20.07 7.39 8.51
N LEU A 153 -19.03 6.74 8.03
CA LEU A 153 -18.78 6.63 6.59
C LEU A 153 -19.90 5.84 5.89
N ILE A 154 -20.38 4.75 6.47
CA ILE A 154 -21.51 3.97 5.95
C ILE A 154 -22.77 4.86 5.80
N GLU A 155 -23.10 5.61 6.84
CA GLU A 155 -24.26 6.52 6.85
C GLU A 155 -24.14 7.62 5.79
N ILE A 156 -22.97 8.28 5.70
CA ILE A 156 -22.72 9.38 4.77
C ILE A 156 -22.75 8.91 3.31
N THR A 157 -22.28 7.70 3.04
CA THR A 157 -22.21 7.15 1.69
C THR A 157 -23.48 6.36 1.30
N GLU A 158 -24.41 6.12 2.23
CA GLU A 158 -25.65 5.40 1.95
C GLU A 158 -26.46 5.99 0.79
N PRO A 159 -26.70 7.31 0.71
CA PRO A 159 -27.46 7.89 -0.40
C PRO A 159 -26.79 7.73 -1.77
N LEU A 160 -25.47 7.59 -1.79
CA LEU A 160 -24.72 7.41 -3.04
C LEU A 160 -24.78 5.96 -3.55
N ARG A 161 -25.06 4.99 -2.69
CA ARG A 161 -25.13 3.58 -3.08
C ARG A 161 -26.29 3.25 -3.99
N ASP A 162 -27.38 3.97 -3.85
CA ASP A 162 -28.57 3.78 -4.70
C ASP A 162 -28.29 4.18 -6.15
N GLU A 163 -27.36 5.11 -6.36
CA GLU A 163 -26.94 5.59 -7.69
C GLU A 163 -25.67 4.89 -8.20
N ALA A 164 -24.95 4.18 -7.32
CA ALA A 164 -23.66 3.57 -7.63
C ALA A 164 -23.80 2.33 -8.50
N ASP A 165 -22.79 2.08 -9.33
CA ASP A 165 -22.65 0.84 -10.08
C ASP A 165 -22.56 -0.38 -9.12
N GLU A 166 -23.12 -1.53 -9.53
CA GLU A 166 -23.11 -2.76 -8.74
C GLU A 166 -21.71 -3.18 -8.28
N SER A 167 -20.68 -2.84 -9.06
CA SER A 167 -19.29 -3.19 -8.74
C SER A 167 -18.71 -2.41 -7.54
N ILE A 168 -19.29 -1.27 -7.18
CA ILE A 168 -18.80 -0.38 -6.12
C ILE A 168 -19.81 -0.15 -4.99
N LYS A 169 -21.06 -0.63 -5.10
CA LYS A 169 -22.10 -0.45 -4.07
C LYS A 169 -21.66 -0.85 -2.67
N ASP A 170 -20.85 -1.88 -2.56
CA ASP A 170 -20.37 -2.39 -1.27
C ASP A 170 -19.13 -1.65 -0.74
N MET A 171 -18.59 -0.71 -1.51
CA MET A 171 -17.40 0.04 -1.07
C MET A 171 -17.78 1.05 0.00
N LEU A 172 -16.89 1.19 1.01
CA LEU A 172 -17.06 2.17 2.08
C LEU A 172 -16.78 3.60 1.58
N PHE A 173 -15.79 3.75 0.70
CA PHE A 173 -15.34 5.03 0.15
C PHE A 173 -15.89 5.24 -1.26
N ILE A 174 -17.12 5.68 -1.37
CA ILE A 174 -17.72 6.13 -2.62
C ILE A 174 -18.02 7.62 -2.54
N TYR A 175 -17.82 8.32 -3.63
CA TYR A 175 -18.08 9.77 -3.71
C TYR A 175 -18.50 10.16 -5.11
N ARG A 176 -19.24 11.26 -5.22
CA ARG A 176 -19.62 11.82 -6.51
C ARG A 176 -18.44 12.61 -7.09
N CYS A 177 -18.04 12.30 -8.31
CA CYS A 177 -16.93 12.98 -8.96
C CYS A 177 -17.27 14.47 -9.17
N PRO A 178 -16.49 15.41 -8.61
CA PRO A 178 -16.84 16.83 -8.65
C PRO A 178 -16.51 17.51 -9.98
N THR A 179 -15.57 16.97 -10.76
CA THR A 179 -15.02 17.62 -11.94
C THR A 179 -14.65 16.63 -13.06
N GLY A 180 -14.42 17.14 -14.26
CA GLY A 180 -13.98 16.36 -15.41
C GLY A 180 -15.13 15.70 -16.17
N HIS A 181 -14.80 14.74 -17.06
CA HIS A 181 -15.79 14.04 -17.90
C HIS A 181 -16.71 13.08 -17.11
N LEU A 182 -16.31 12.74 -15.87
CA LEU A 182 -17.11 11.92 -14.94
C LEU A 182 -17.86 12.78 -13.91
N ALA A 183 -17.88 14.12 -14.07
CA ALA A 183 -18.54 15.00 -13.10
C ALA A 183 -20.02 14.62 -12.89
N GLY A 184 -20.41 14.51 -11.63
CA GLY A 184 -21.76 14.09 -11.23
C GLY A 184 -21.99 12.58 -11.15
N GLN A 185 -21.08 11.74 -11.62
CA GLN A 185 -21.17 10.29 -11.47
C GLN A 185 -20.62 9.84 -10.09
N VAL A 186 -21.20 8.78 -9.56
CA VAL A 186 -20.75 8.10 -8.34
C VAL A 186 -19.74 7.02 -8.68
#